data_50c5245c90108e2875074cce7a3c7b08
#
_entry.id   50c5245c90108e2875074cce7a3c7b08
#
_cell.length_a   1.000
_cell.length_b   1.000
_cell.length_c   1.000
_cell.angle_alpha   90.00
_cell.angle_beta   90.00
_cell.angle_gamma   90.00
#
_symmetry.space_group_name_H-M   'P 1'
#
loop_
_entity.id
_entity.type
_entity.pdbx_description
1 polymer ?
#
loop_
_entity_poly.entity_id
_entity_poly.type
_entity_poly.pdbx_seq_one_letter_code
_entity_poly.pdbx_strand_id
1 'polypeptide(L)'
;MTADIILRSDCIFTATGKAPFSGYVAIGGGRILDVGHGEPPVWLNGGETETVELGDRTVSPGFVDVHCFFTGWAAEKIGVDPEDVSNHPALLGNREKIEPLFREYMAMLNARGVTAVKEMGFDDFSGFAELLDEWERADELSLRVSFMSQPVGRPMDLAFGRAMQERFRGAFVRFSGFNRMTDGSISQLEGDLKQPYSCASDMTCALAIDWDAIAAEVRAADEAGFRFSLHAQGDAAIARVLDIYETCCRDESGRLVNRHAITDLEFSDPADLERMGQLGAIAEIYPQIQSIARREEKLRMIREKIGMERGRYYWNRRKMADSGVPLSCGTDLPLLIDDIPESVYCAVGGYFPEDNEPFNRQNMLTAEELMTAWTRGGAYALMRENELGTLENGKRADIAVLSGNIFTTPAEDARGLSAVLTLVDGRMVYRKEELASAARNAFAP
;
A
#
# COMPACT_ATOMS: atom_id res chain seq x y z
N MET A 1 -33.54 1.79 4.32
CA MET A 1 -32.95 2.30 3.06
C MET A 1 -32.68 1.06 2.20
N THR A 2 -33.15 1.03 0.99
CA THR A 2 -32.83 -0.03 0.03
C THR A 2 -31.40 0.15 -0.49
N ALA A 3 -30.77 -0.93 -0.91
CA ALA A 3 -29.45 -0.87 -1.52
C ALA A 3 -29.54 -0.34 -2.96
N ASP A 4 -28.49 0.38 -3.39
CA ASP A 4 -28.28 0.73 -4.79
C ASP A 4 -27.69 -0.48 -5.54
N ILE A 5 -26.72 -1.16 -4.87
CA ILE A 5 -26.03 -2.34 -5.41
C ILE A 5 -25.98 -3.43 -4.34
N ILE A 6 -26.18 -4.69 -4.75
CA ILE A 6 -25.91 -5.88 -3.94
C ILE A 6 -24.93 -6.76 -4.69
N LEU A 7 -23.76 -7.01 -4.11
CA LEU A 7 -22.77 -7.96 -4.59
C LEU A 7 -22.99 -9.30 -3.89
N ARG A 8 -23.13 -10.39 -4.66
CA ARG A 8 -23.27 -11.76 -4.14
C ARG A 8 -22.09 -12.60 -4.57
N SER A 9 -21.48 -13.30 -3.63
CA SER A 9 -20.29 -14.12 -3.89
C SER A 9 -20.17 -15.29 -2.91
N ASP A 10 -19.52 -16.36 -3.37
CA ASP A 10 -19.12 -17.49 -2.51
C ASP A 10 -17.85 -17.20 -1.71
N CYS A 11 -17.19 -16.06 -1.97
CA CYS A 11 -15.96 -15.66 -1.29
C CYS A 11 -15.98 -14.15 -0.92
N ILE A 12 -16.60 -13.83 0.21
CA ILE A 12 -16.59 -12.47 0.79
C ILE A 12 -15.53 -12.41 1.87
N PHE A 13 -14.49 -11.64 1.63
CA PHE A 13 -13.41 -11.33 2.56
C PHE A 13 -13.64 -9.97 3.21
N THR A 14 -14.04 -9.96 4.47
CA THR A 14 -14.35 -8.70 5.17
C THR A 14 -13.14 -8.01 5.77
N ALA A 15 -11.97 -8.65 5.83
CA ALA A 15 -10.76 -8.20 6.53
C ALA A 15 -10.95 -7.90 8.04
N THR A 16 -12.00 -8.43 8.66
CA THR A 16 -12.31 -8.25 10.09
C THR A 16 -11.66 -9.32 10.99
N GLY A 17 -10.82 -10.19 10.43
CA GLY A 17 -10.23 -11.36 11.11
C GLY A 17 -11.14 -12.60 11.09
N LYS A 18 -12.22 -12.57 10.31
CA LYS A 18 -13.07 -13.72 10.03
C LYS A 18 -12.65 -14.36 8.71
N ALA A 19 -12.79 -15.69 8.61
CA ALA A 19 -12.57 -16.40 7.35
C ALA A 19 -13.54 -15.90 6.26
N PRO A 20 -13.15 -15.94 4.98
CA PRO A 20 -14.04 -15.66 3.87
C PRO A 20 -15.28 -16.55 3.87
N PHE A 21 -16.42 -16.03 3.40
CA PHE A 21 -17.69 -16.76 3.45
C PHE A 21 -18.56 -16.48 2.22
N SER A 22 -19.53 -17.36 1.97
CA SER A 22 -20.57 -17.16 0.94
C SER A 22 -21.70 -16.27 1.47
N GLY A 23 -22.05 -15.22 0.70
CA GLY A 23 -23.07 -14.27 1.13
C GLY A 23 -23.17 -13.03 0.24
N TYR A 24 -23.40 -11.88 0.85
CA TYR A 24 -23.66 -10.64 0.14
C TYR A 24 -23.01 -9.42 0.82
N VAL A 25 -22.82 -8.37 0.02
CA VAL A 25 -22.50 -7.00 0.45
C VAL A 25 -23.51 -6.07 -0.18
N ALA A 26 -24.31 -5.38 0.64
CA ALA A 26 -25.30 -4.40 0.21
C ALA A 26 -24.74 -2.98 0.36
N ILE A 27 -24.87 -2.18 -0.68
CA ILE A 27 -24.28 -0.84 -0.81
C ILE A 27 -25.39 0.16 -1.10
N GLY A 28 -25.34 1.31 -0.43
CA GLY A 28 -26.27 2.40 -0.71
C GLY A 28 -25.75 3.73 -0.18
N GLY A 29 -25.92 4.80 -0.96
CA GLY A 29 -25.46 6.12 -0.61
C GLY A 29 -23.94 6.20 -0.36
N GLY A 30 -23.15 5.44 -1.13
CA GLY A 30 -21.68 5.40 -1.00
C GLY A 30 -21.15 4.59 0.19
N ARG A 31 -22.02 3.90 0.92
CA ARG A 31 -21.66 3.16 2.14
C ARG A 31 -22.12 1.72 2.08
N ILE A 32 -21.45 0.88 2.86
CA ILE A 32 -21.88 -0.49 3.14
C ILE A 32 -23.08 -0.40 4.09
N LEU A 33 -24.24 -0.88 3.62
CA LEU A 33 -25.47 -0.93 4.40
C LEU A 33 -25.54 -2.18 5.25
N ASP A 34 -25.13 -3.31 4.67
CA ASP A 34 -25.14 -4.61 5.33
C ASP A 34 -24.18 -5.60 4.66
N VAL A 35 -23.64 -6.52 5.46
CA VAL A 35 -22.80 -7.64 5.01
C VAL A 35 -23.23 -8.89 5.77
N GLY A 36 -23.63 -9.94 5.04
CA GLY A 36 -24.17 -11.13 5.66
C GLY A 36 -23.97 -12.41 4.88
N HIS A 37 -24.21 -13.53 5.58
CA HIS A 37 -24.19 -14.86 4.99
C HIS A 37 -25.47 -15.15 4.20
N GLY A 38 -25.35 -15.93 3.13
CA GLY A 38 -26.48 -16.43 2.34
C GLY A 38 -27.21 -15.32 1.56
N GLU A 39 -28.56 -15.35 1.59
CA GLU A 39 -29.37 -14.40 0.82
C GLU A 39 -29.52 -13.05 1.52
N PRO A 40 -29.50 -11.93 0.75
CA PRO A 40 -29.74 -10.63 1.33
C PRO A 40 -31.19 -10.52 1.83
N PRO A 41 -31.43 -9.85 2.97
CA PRO A 41 -32.78 -9.57 3.46
C PRO A 41 -33.62 -8.83 2.43
N VAL A 42 -34.90 -9.21 2.31
CA VAL A 42 -35.85 -8.66 1.30
C VAL A 42 -35.93 -7.13 1.34
N TRP A 43 -35.79 -6.52 2.52
CA TRP A 43 -35.87 -5.07 2.68
C TRP A 43 -34.70 -4.29 2.05
N LEU A 44 -33.57 -4.97 1.73
CA LEU A 44 -32.45 -4.37 1.00
C LEU A 44 -32.74 -4.25 -0.50
N ASN A 45 -33.60 -5.12 -1.04
CA ASN A 45 -33.98 -5.11 -2.46
C ASN A 45 -35.08 -4.08 -2.72
N GLY A 46 -34.77 -3.07 -3.54
CA GLY A 46 -35.72 -2.12 -4.11
C GLY A 46 -35.94 -2.38 -5.60
N GLY A 47 -36.89 -1.67 -6.21
CA GLY A 47 -37.14 -1.80 -7.65
C GLY A 47 -35.99 -1.34 -8.57
N GLU A 48 -35.02 -0.60 -8.02
CA GLU A 48 -33.85 -0.06 -8.74
C GLU A 48 -32.53 -0.67 -8.25
N THR A 49 -32.57 -1.65 -7.34
CA THR A 49 -31.36 -2.30 -6.80
C THR A 49 -30.71 -3.16 -7.89
N GLU A 50 -29.45 -2.87 -8.24
CA GLU A 50 -28.64 -3.74 -9.09
C GLU A 50 -28.07 -4.89 -8.27
N THR A 51 -28.37 -6.15 -8.63
CA THR A 51 -27.73 -7.31 -8.03
C THR A 51 -26.70 -7.87 -8.98
N VAL A 52 -25.45 -8.04 -8.50
CA VAL A 52 -24.33 -8.58 -9.26
C VAL A 52 -23.96 -9.95 -8.70
N GLU A 53 -24.21 -11.01 -9.48
CA GLU A 53 -23.82 -12.37 -9.15
C GLU A 53 -22.36 -12.63 -9.54
N LEU A 54 -21.51 -12.92 -8.58
CA LEU A 54 -20.06 -13.00 -8.75
C LEU A 54 -19.51 -14.43 -8.71
N GLY A 55 -20.32 -15.42 -8.27
CA GLY A 55 -19.88 -16.80 -8.12
C GLY A 55 -18.76 -16.92 -7.09
N ASP A 56 -17.68 -17.60 -7.46
CA ASP A 56 -16.53 -17.85 -6.59
C ASP A 56 -15.50 -16.68 -6.50
N ARG A 57 -15.80 -15.56 -7.15
CA ARG A 57 -14.91 -14.38 -7.16
C ARG A 57 -14.76 -13.78 -5.77
N THR A 58 -13.53 -13.42 -5.39
CA THR A 58 -13.28 -12.76 -4.11
C THR A 58 -13.83 -11.34 -4.11
N VAL A 59 -14.74 -11.04 -3.20
CA VAL A 59 -15.15 -9.68 -2.84
C VAL A 59 -14.35 -9.24 -1.62
N SER A 60 -13.60 -8.15 -1.74
CA SER A 60 -12.67 -7.63 -0.74
C SER A 60 -12.92 -6.14 -0.51
N PRO A 61 -12.56 -5.57 0.64
CA PRO A 61 -12.36 -4.12 0.70
C PRO A 61 -11.41 -3.67 -0.41
N GLY A 62 -11.55 -2.45 -0.88
CA GLY A 62 -10.64 -1.85 -1.85
C GLY A 62 -9.21 -1.86 -1.36
N PHE A 63 -8.27 -2.12 -2.25
CA PHE A 63 -6.85 -2.15 -1.91
C PHE A 63 -6.33 -0.76 -1.65
N VAL A 64 -5.41 -0.66 -0.70
CA VAL A 64 -4.73 0.57 -0.31
C VAL A 64 -3.24 0.41 -0.58
N ASP A 65 -2.72 1.14 -1.56
CA ASP A 65 -1.29 1.20 -1.85
C ASP A 65 -0.65 2.30 -0.99
N VAL A 66 0.15 1.90 -0.01
CA VAL A 66 0.71 2.85 0.97
C VAL A 66 2.04 3.45 0.56
N HIS A 67 2.54 3.15 -0.64
CA HIS A 67 3.81 3.68 -1.11
C HIS A 67 3.88 3.73 -2.64
N CYS A 68 3.63 4.90 -3.19
CA CYS A 68 3.70 5.13 -4.63
C CYS A 68 4.08 6.58 -4.95
N PHE A 69 4.59 6.79 -6.18
CA PHE A 69 5.04 8.08 -6.69
C PHE A 69 4.36 8.38 -8.02
N PHE A 70 3.28 9.12 -7.99
CA PHE A 70 2.63 9.60 -9.21
C PHE A 70 3.59 10.39 -10.10
N THR A 71 4.44 11.22 -9.49
CA THR A 71 5.43 12.03 -10.22
C THR A 71 6.43 11.18 -10.99
N GLY A 72 6.96 10.13 -10.38
CA GLY A 72 7.85 9.17 -11.05
C GLY A 72 7.15 8.47 -12.21
N TRP A 73 5.94 7.97 -11.97
CA TRP A 73 5.13 7.33 -13.01
C TRP A 73 4.80 8.30 -14.18
N ALA A 74 4.43 9.54 -13.87
CA ALA A 74 4.11 10.54 -14.88
C ALA A 74 5.36 10.94 -15.69
N ALA A 75 6.53 11.05 -15.04
CA ALA A 75 7.80 11.34 -15.70
C ALA A 75 8.16 10.23 -16.69
N GLU A 76 8.08 8.96 -16.26
CA GLU A 76 8.32 7.80 -17.13
C GLU A 76 7.38 7.78 -18.34
N LYS A 77 6.08 8.07 -18.15
CA LYS A 77 5.09 8.13 -19.23
C LYS A 77 5.41 9.16 -20.32
N ILE A 78 6.06 10.26 -19.98
CA ILE A 78 6.46 11.29 -20.95
C ILE A 78 7.92 11.17 -21.38
N GLY A 79 8.62 10.09 -20.98
CA GLY A 79 10.01 9.81 -21.36
C GLY A 79 11.04 10.72 -20.66
N VAL A 80 10.74 11.20 -19.46
CA VAL A 80 11.66 11.88 -18.54
C VAL A 80 12.14 10.90 -17.51
N ASP A 81 13.40 11.00 -17.09
CA ASP A 81 13.96 10.16 -16.03
C ASP A 81 13.17 10.36 -14.72
N PRO A 82 12.50 9.31 -14.20
CA PRO A 82 11.72 9.40 -12.97
C PRO A 82 12.57 9.68 -11.73
N GLU A 83 13.86 9.37 -11.75
CA GLU A 83 14.79 9.66 -10.65
C GLU A 83 15.32 11.09 -10.67
N ASP A 84 15.18 11.81 -11.79
CA ASP A 84 15.55 13.23 -11.88
C ASP A 84 14.46 14.14 -11.30
N VAL A 85 14.44 14.24 -9.97
CA VAL A 85 13.49 15.05 -9.21
C VAL A 85 13.50 16.54 -9.58
N SER A 86 14.56 17.02 -10.27
CA SER A 86 14.65 18.42 -10.71
C SER A 86 13.59 18.79 -11.75
N ASN A 87 13.08 17.79 -12.48
CA ASN A 87 12.02 17.95 -13.48
C ASN A 87 10.61 17.93 -12.90
N HIS A 88 10.42 17.40 -11.69
CA HIS A 88 9.10 17.17 -11.09
C HIS A 88 8.30 18.48 -10.91
N PRO A 89 8.86 19.60 -10.39
CA PRO A 89 8.09 20.83 -10.24
C PRO A 89 7.58 21.40 -11.58
N ALA A 90 8.38 21.32 -12.65
CA ALA A 90 7.97 21.78 -13.97
C ALA A 90 6.87 20.91 -14.59
N LEU A 91 6.93 19.60 -14.35
CA LEU A 91 5.90 18.66 -14.77
C LEU A 91 4.59 18.91 -14.03
N LEU A 92 4.64 18.97 -12.71
CA LEU A 92 3.45 19.09 -11.84
C LEU A 92 2.81 20.48 -11.90
N GLY A 93 3.58 21.52 -12.19
CA GLY A 93 3.06 22.86 -12.46
C GLY A 93 2.40 23.02 -13.82
N ASN A 94 2.51 22.02 -14.71
CA ASN A 94 1.89 22.05 -16.04
C ASN A 94 0.56 21.31 -16.06
N ARG A 95 -0.51 22.05 -15.80
CA ARG A 95 -1.87 21.51 -15.68
C ARG A 95 -2.31 20.75 -16.93
N GLU A 96 -2.02 21.25 -18.14
CA GLU A 96 -2.42 20.60 -19.39
C GLU A 96 -1.82 19.19 -19.55
N LYS A 97 -0.62 18.96 -18.98
CA LYS A 97 0.02 17.65 -18.97
C LYS A 97 -0.45 16.78 -17.81
N ILE A 98 -0.57 17.34 -16.63
CA ILE A 98 -0.85 16.59 -15.40
C ILE A 98 -2.29 16.06 -15.35
N GLU A 99 -3.28 16.82 -15.79
CA GLU A 99 -4.68 16.37 -15.74
C GLU A 99 -4.90 15.04 -16.48
N PRO A 100 -4.52 14.90 -17.77
CA PRO A 100 -4.71 13.62 -18.46
C PRO A 100 -3.89 12.48 -17.85
N LEU A 101 -2.65 12.74 -17.40
CA LEU A 101 -1.81 11.74 -16.75
C LEU A 101 -2.40 11.28 -15.42
N PHE A 102 -2.94 12.17 -14.62
CA PHE A 102 -3.54 11.78 -13.34
C PHE A 102 -4.86 11.03 -13.53
N ARG A 103 -5.66 11.34 -14.57
CA ARG A 103 -6.83 10.54 -14.95
C ARG A 103 -6.42 9.12 -15.38
N GLU A 104 -5.36 8.98 -16.17
CA GLU A 104 -4.81 7.68 -16.58
C GLU A 104 -4.30 6.90 -15.36
N TYR A 105 -3.60 7.56 -14.45
CA TYR A 105 -3.09 6.97 -13.21
C TYR A 105 -4.22 6.44 -12.33
N MET A 106 -5.27 7.23 -12.07
CA MET A 106 -6.45 6.78 -11.34
C MET A 106 -7.12 5.57 -12.02
N ALA A 107 -7.31 5.64 -13.34
CA ALA A 107 -7.95 4.55 -14.09
C ALA A 107 -7.11 3.26 -14.06
N MET A 108 -5.78 3.37 -14.18
CA MET A 108 -4.84 2.26 -14.08
C MET A 108 -4.92 1.59 -12.70
N LEU A 109 -4.91 2.35 -11.62
CA LEU A 109 -4.99 1.83 -10.26
C LEU A 109 -6.36 1.22 -9.95
N ASN A 110 -7.44 1.88 -10.38
CA ASN A 110 -8.79 1.33 -10.23
C ASN A 110 -8.95 0.00 -10.98
N ALA A 111 -8.33 -0.17 -12.16
CA ALA A 111 -8.31 -1.44 -12.89
C ALA A 111 -7.57 -2.57 -12.16
N ARG A 112 -6.81 -2.24 -11.12
CA ARG A 112 -6.11 -3.18 -10.21
C ARG A 112 -6.82 -3.38 -8.88
N GLY A 113 -7.98 -2.77 -8.67
CA GLY A 113 -8.71 -2.83 -7.40
C GLY A 113 -8.21 -1.85 -6.34
N VAL A 114 -7.26 -0.97 -6.68
CA VAL A 114 -6.76 0.04 -5.76
C VAL A 114 -7.74 1.19 -5.68
N THR A 115 -8.16 1.53 -4.47
CA THR A 115 -9.15 2.58 -4.17
C THR A 115 -8.56 3.76 -3.40
N ALA A 116 -7.40 3.54 -2.79
CA ALA A 116 -6.69 4.58 -2.04
C ALA A 116 -5.18 4.41 -2.18
N VAL A 117 -4.46 5.52 -2.19
CA VAL A 117 -3.00 5.56 -2.23
C VAL A 117 -2.43 6.45 -1.14
N LYS A 118 -1.20 6.12 -0.70
CA LYS A 118 -0.32 7.05 -0.01
C LYS A 118 0.77 7.50 -0.96
N GLU A 119 0.66 8.73 -1.38
CA GLU A 119 1.55 9.36 -2.34
C GLU A 119 2.76 9.96 -1.61
N MET A 120 3.98 9.58 -2.00
CA MET A 120 5.18 9.86 -1.23
C MET A 120 5.89 11.16 -1.62
N GLY A 121 5.59 11.74 -2.77
CA GLY A 121 6.41 12.75 -3.38
C GLY A 121 5.82 14.15 -3.49
N PHE A 122 4.76 14.50 -2.77
CA PHE A 122 4.12 15.81 -2.91
C PHE A 122 4.83 16.91 -2.12
N ASP A 123 5.93 17.40 -2.65
CA ASP A 123 6.60 18.61 -2.16
C ASP A 123 6.51 19.73 -3.19
N ASP A 124 6.03 20.93 -2.78
CA ASP A 124 5.98 22.14 -3.60
C ASP A 124 5.27 22.01 -4.95
N PHE A 125 4.21 21.25 -5.01
CA PHE A 125 3.45 21.08 -6.23
C PHE A 125 2.46 22.23 -6.44
N SER A 126 3.00 23.41 -6.69
CA SER A 126 2.16 24.52 -7.09
C SER A 126 1.35 24.12 -8.34
N GLY A 127 0.03 24.13 -8.20
CA GLY A 127 -0.92 23.72 -9.23
C GLY A 127 -1.51 22.32 -9.02
N PHE A 128 -0.76 21.32 -8.53
CA PHE A 128 -1.31 19.98 -8.35
C PHE A 128 -2.20 19.86 -7.11
N ALA A 129 -1.81 20.47 -6.00
CA ALA A 129 -2.66 20.53 -4.81
C ALA A 129 -3.98 21.29 -5.09
N GLU A 130 -3.92 22.33 -5.92
CA GLU A 130 -5.08 23.06 -6.42
C GLU A 130 -5.98 22.17 -7.28
N LEU A 131 -5.40 21.37 -8.17
CA LEU A 131 -6.13 20.42 -9.02
C LEU A 131 -6.87 19.37 -8.18
N LEU A 132 -6.21 18.77 -7.20
CA LEU A 132 -6.83 17.79 -6.30
C LEU A 132 -8.02 18.40 -5.52
N ASP A 133 -7.86 19.62 -5.04
CA ASP A 133 -8.88 20.36 -4.30
C ASP A 133 -10.10 20.68 -5.19
N GLU A 134 -9.86 21.09 -6.44
CA GLU A 134 -10.90 21.31 -7.44
C GLU A 134 -11.65 20.03 -7.78
N TRP A 135 -10.93 18.95 -8.04
CA TRP A 135 -11.51 17.67 -8.43
C TRP A 135 -12.26 16.99 -7.28
N GLU A 136 -11.81 17.16 -6.03
CA GLU A 136 -12.58 16.70 -4.87
C GLU A 136 -13.92 17.43 -4.75
N ARG A 137 -13.93 18.77 -4.94
CA ARG A 137 -15.18 19.57 -4.91
C ARG A 137 -16.10 19.27 -6.09
N ALA A 138 -15.54 18.92 -7.26
CA ALA A 138 -16.28 18.54 -8.46
C ALA A 138 -16.76 17.09 -8.46
N ASP A 139 -16.42 16.29 -7.45
CA ASP A 139 -16.68 14.84 -7.38
C ASP A 139 -16.07 14.03 -8.55
N GLU A 140 -14.90 14.47 -9.03
CA GLU A 140 -14.20 13.87 -10.16
C GLU A 140 -13.13 12.82 -9.76
N LEU A 141 -12.80 12.73 -8.47
CA LEU A 141 -11.82 11.77 -8.00
C LEU A 141 -12.43 10.36 -7.92
N SER A 142 -11.74 9.39 -8.51
CA SER A 142 -12.04 7.96 -8.40
C SER A 142 -11.00 7.21 -7.56
N LEU A 143 -10.07 7.93 -6.92
CA LEU A 143 -9.01 7.41 -6.09
C LEU A 143 -8.84 8.31 -4.88
N ARG A 144 -8.72 7.74 -3.69
CA ARG A 144 -8.39 8.51 -2.49
C ARG A 144 -6.89 8.71 -2.41
N VAL A 145 -6.46 9.96 -2.20
CA VAL A 145 -5.05 10.35 -2.17
C VAL A 145 -4.68 10.86 -0.78
N SER A 146 -3.84 10.12 -0.09
CA SER A 146 -3.20 10.55 1.15
C SER A 146 -1.75 10.87 0.80
N PHE A 147 -1.39 12.15 0.70
CA PHE A 147 -0.05 12.54 0.27
C PHE A 147 0.87 12.90 1.44
N MET A 148 2.16 12.66 1.27
CA MET A 148 3.23 13.02 2.19
C MET A 148 4.12 14.10 1.61
N SER A 149 4.92 14.74 2.45
CA SER A 149 6.03 15.59 2.05
C SER A 149 7.32 14.79 2.14
N GLN A 150 8.07 14.73 1.04
CA GLN A 150 9.40 14.11 0.96
C GLN A 150 10.42 15.14 0.47
N PRO A 151 10.95 15.98 1.36
CA PRO A 151 11.93 17.00 0.95
C PRO A 151 13.25 16.34 0.53
N VAL A 152 13.70 16.64 -0.68
CA VAL A 152 14.99 16.20 -1.22
C VAL A 152 15.96 17.37 -1.23
N GLY A 153 17.14 17.19 -0.59
CA GLY A 153 18.19 18.23 -0.52
C GLY A 153 17.86 19.46 0.31
N ARG A 154 16.78 19.42 1.09
CA ARG A 154 16.33 20.51 1.97
C ARG A 154 15.71 19.95 3.27
N PRO A 155 15.66 20.74 4.36
CA PRO A 155 14.98 20.34 5.58
C PRO A 155 13.47 20.17 5.40
N MET A 156 12.86 19.40 6.31
CA MET A 156 11.41 19.29 6.44
C MET A 156 10.77 20.67 6.75
N ASP A 157 9.61 20.93 6.14
CA ASP A 157 8.83 22.15 6.38
C ASP A 157 7.54 21.84 7.16
N LEU A 158 7.57 22.05 8.48
CA LEU A 158 6.40 21.87 9.34
C LEU A 158 5.28 22.88 9.04
N ALA A 159 5.60 24.08 8.55
CA ALA A 159 4.57 25.07 8.22
C ALA A 159 3.79 24.62 6.99
N PHE A 160 4.46 24.08 5.99
CA PHE A 160 3.84 23.43 4.84
C PHE A 160 2.93 22.28 5.31
N GLY A 161 3.44 21.37 6.14
CA GLY A 161 2.65 20.24 6.66
C GLY A 161 1.36 20.68 7.36
N ARG A 162 1.43 21.71 8.22
CA ARG A 162 0.27 22.27 8.90
C ARG A 162 -0.74 22.89 7.93
N ALA A 163 -0.27 23.65 6.94
CA ALA A 163 -1.11 24.25 5.92
C ALA A 163 -1.84 23.19 5.09
N MET A 164 -1.15 22.11 4.71
CA MET A 164 -1.73 20.99 3.96
C MET A 164 -2.73 20.19 4.81
N GLN A 165 -2.41 19.90 6.07
CA GLN A 165 -3.33 19.21 6.99
C GLN A 165 -4.60 20.04 7.26
N GLU A 166 -4.48 21.36 7.31
CA GLU A 166 -5.64 22.24 7.48
C GLU A 166 -6.49 22.31 6.21
N ARG A 167 -5.86 22.37 5.05
CA ARG A 167 -6.53 22.48 3.75
C ARG A 167 -7.24 21.19 3.36
N PHE A 168 -6.56 20.05 3.48
CA PHE A 168 -7.04 18.73 2.98
C PHE A 168 -7.63 17.88 4.11
N ARG A 169 -8.93 18.07 4.37
CA ARG A 169 -9.71 17.32 5.37
C ARG A 169 -10.87 16.54 4.75
N GLY A 170 -10.86 16.41 3.43
CA GLY A 170 -11.94 15.83 2.65
C GLY A 170 -12.06 14.31 2.76
N ALA A 171 -13.00 13.79 2.00
CA ALA A 171 -13.22 12.35 1.90
C ALA A 171 -12.17 11.68 1.02
N PHE A 172 -11.63 12.41 0.03
CA PHE A 172 -10.68 11.86 -0.94
C PHE A 172 -9.25 12.31 -0.68
N VAL A 173 -8.99 13.58 -0.40
CA VAL A 173 -7.62 14.10 -0.29
C VAL A 173 -7.28 14.44 1.15
N ARG A 174 -6.13 13.93 1.64
CA ARG A 174 -5.60 14.23 2.99
C ARG A 174 -4.08 14.32 2.97
N PHE A 175 -3.53 15.17 3.84
CA PHE A 175 -2.10 15.17 4.13
C PHE A 175 -1.79 14.07 5.16
N SER A 176 -0.74 13.28 4.92
CA SER A 176 -0.40 12.08 5.69
C SER A 176 0.93 12.18 6.46
N GLY A 177 1.59 13.32 6.46
CA GLY A 177 2.84 13.53 7.18
C GLY A 177 4.08 13.60 6.30
N PHE A 178 5.22 13.19 6.84
CA PHE A 178 6.52 13.36 6.19
C PHE A 178 7.20 12.03 5.91
N ASN A 179 8.03 12.01 4.87
CA ASN A 179 8.84 10.86 4.49
C ASN A 179 10.28 11.29 4.22
N ARG A 180 11.24 10.39 4.46
CA ARG A 180 12.65 10.60 4.15
C ARG A 180 13.38 9.28 3.92
N MET A 181 14.35 9.30 3.01
CA MET A 181 15.33 8.24 2.85
C MET A 181 16.33 8.27 4.00
N THR A 182 16.78 7.11 4.47
CA THR A 182 17.90 6.95 5.38
C THR A 182 19.10 6.33 4.65
N ASP A 183 19.12 5.01 4.54
CA ASP A 183 20.12 4.30 3.76
C ASP A 183 19.66 4.08 2.30
N GLY A 184 20.46 3.40 1.51
CA GLY A 184 20.15 3.04 0.13
C GLY A 184 20.16 1.53 -0.08
N SER A 185 20.32 1.11 -1.35
CA SER A 185 20.26 -0.28 -1.74
C SER A 185 21.44 -1.13 -1.23
N ILE A 186 21.11 -2.30 -0.68
CA ILE A 186 22.13 -3.32 -0.30
C ILE A 186 22.95 -3.75 -1.53
N SER A 187 22.35 -3.81 -2.70
CA SER A 187 23.05 -4.16 -3.94
C SER A 187 24.17 -3.18 -4.30
N GLN A 188 24.05 -1.93 -3.92
CA GLN A 188 25.02 -0.85 -4.14
C GLN A 188 25.96 -0.62 -2.95
N LEU A 189 25.90 -1.45 -1.89
CA LEU A 189 26.61 -1.28 -0.61
C LEU A 189 26.14 -0.07 0.21
N GLU A 190 24.96 0.44 -0.06
CA GLU A 190 24.39 1.63 0.57
C GLU A 190 23.44 1.31 1.72
N GLY A 191 22.94 0.06 1.81
CA GLY A 191 22.19 -0.41 2.98
C GLY A 191 23.08 -0.42 4.23
N ASP A 192 22.62 0.21 5.33
CA ASP A 192 23.39 0.26 6.59
C ASP A 192 23.21 -1.06 7.35
N LEU A 193 24.30 -1.82 7.49
CA LEU A 193 24.32 -3.15 8.08
C LEU A 193 24.99 -3.16 9.45
N LYS A 194 24.47 -3.99 10.39
CA LYS A 194 25.10 -4.24 11.71
C LYS A 194 26.46 -4.92 11.61
N GLN A 195 26.68 -5.71 10.57
CA GLN A 195 27.92 -6.39 10.29
C GLN A 195 28.42 -6.00 8.90
N PRO A 196 29.75 -5.96 8.68
CA PRO A 196 30.30 -5.62 7.37
C PRO A 196 29.74 -6.45 6.22
N TYR A 197 29.74 -5.87 5.04
CA TYR A 197 29.44 -6.58 3.81
C TYR A 197 30.42 -7.74 3.59
N SER A 198 29.94 -8.87 3.10
CA SER A 198 30.79 -10.04 2.85
C SER A 198 31.89 -9.80 1.80
N CYS A 199 31.67 -8.86 0.88
CA CYS A 199 32.64 -8.45 -0.13
C CYS A 199 33.48 -7.23 0.27
N ALA A 200 33.23 -6.60 1.45
CA ALA A 200 33.93 -5.41 1.95
C ALA A 200 33.97 -5.47 3.49
N SER A 201 35.00 -6.14 4.02
CA SER A 201 35.09 -6.52 5.44
C SER A 201 35.24 -5.36 6.41
N ASP A 202 35.46 -4.14 5.94
CA ASP A 202 35.62 -2.91 6.71
C ASP A 202 34.47 -1.90 6.48
N MET A 203 33.44 -2.30 5.71
CA MET A 203 32.35 -1.42 5.30
C MET A 203 30.99 -1.99 5.72
N THR A 204 30.19 -1.19 6.42
CA THR A 204 28.78 -1.47 6.76
C THR A 204 27.80 -0.64 5.94
N CYS A 205 28.21 0.50 5.41
CA CYS A 205 27.44 1.39 4.55
C CYS A 205 28.38 2.28 3.73
N ALA A 206 28.09 2.49 2.45
CA ALA A 206 28.85 3.41 1.59
C ALA A 206 28.36 4.86 1.70
N LEU A 207 27.15 5.09 2.26
CA LEU A 207 26.57 6.42 2.42
C LEU A 207 26.98 7.04 3.76
N ALA A 208 27.15 8.36 3.74
CA ALA A 208 27.24 9.17 4.95
C ALA A 208 25.84 9.65 5.34
N ILE A 209 25.23 8.99 6.33
CA ILE A 209 23.85 9.27 6.76
C ILE A 209 23.90 10.22 7.96
N ASP A 210 23.22 11.36 7.87
CA ASP A 210 23.09 12.32 8.98
C ASP A 210 21.94 11.90 9.91
N TRP A 211 22.22 10.92 10.77
CA TRP A 211 21.24 10.39 11.71
C TRP A 211 20.76 11.43 12.73
N ASP A 212 21.59 12.40 13.09
CA ASP A 212 21.22 13.46 14.04
C ASP A 212 20.20 14.42 13.43
N ALA A 213 20.39 14.79 12.15
CA ALA A 213 19.41 15.60 11.41
C ALA A 213 18.09 14.85 11.25
N ILE A 214 18.13 13.58 10.84
CA ILE A 214 16.93 12.74 10.71
C ILE A 214 16.17 12.63 12.03
N ALA A 215 16.89 12.35 13.14
CA ALA A 215 16.29 12.25 14.46
C ALA A 215 15.66 13.58 14.93
N ALA A 216 16.28 14.71 14.61
CA ALA A 216 15.72 16.02 14.92
C ALA A 216 14.43 16.31 14.17
N GLU A 217 14.38 15.99 12.86
CA GLU A 217 13.18 16.16 12.05
C GLU A 217 12.03 15.25 12.49
N VAL A 218 12.31 13.97 12.77
CA VAL A 218 11.30 13.02 13.26
C VAL A 218 10.70 13.50 14.57
N ARG A 219 11.53 13.91 15.55
CA ARG A 219 11.03 14.45 16.82
C ARG A 219 10.18 15.70 16.65
N ALA A 220 10.63 16.62 15.80
CA ALA A 220 9.87 17.86 15.53
C ALA A 220 8.52 17.59 14.85
N ALA A 221 8.46 16.62 13.94
CA ALA A 221 7.22 16.19 13.31
C ALA A 221 6.31 15.48 14.33
N ASP A 222 6.85 14.57 15.15
CA ASP A 222 6.11 13.84 16.16
C ASP A 222 5.49 14.75 17.22
N GLU A 223 6.27 15.70 17.76
CA GLU A 223 5.79 16.73 18.72
C GLU A 223 4.69 17.61 18.09
N ALA A 224 4.72 17.83 16.78
CA ALA A 224 3.69 18.54 16.04
C ALA A 224 2.46 17.69 15.68
N GLY A 225 2.44 16.40 16.05
CA GLY A 225 1.36 15.46 15.79
C GLY A 225 1.36 14.86 14.39
N PHE A 226 2.50 14.92 13.70
CA PHE A 226 2.65 14.31 12.38
C PHE A 226 3.31 12.93 12.44
N ARG A 227 2.85 12.05 11.56
CA ARG A 227 3.55 10.82 11.23
C ARG A 227 4.82 11.12 10.46
N PHE A 228 5.80 10.23 10.62
CA PHE A 228 7.00 10.16 9.79
C PHE A 228 7.18 8.73 9.26
N SER A 229 7.39 8.58 7.95
CA SER A 229 7.83 7.32 7.34
C SER A 229 9.30 7.43 7.00
N LEU A 230 10.11 6.44 7.39
CA LEU A 230 11.53 6.38 7.06
C LEU A 230 11.80 5.15 6.20
N HIS A 231 12.44 5.34 5.05
CA HIS A 231 12.99 4.26 4.27
C HIS A 231 14.17 3.63 5.01
N ALA A 232 14.22 2.31 5.14
CA ALA A 232 15.35 1.58 5.68
C ALA A 232 15.43 0.16 5.11
N GLN A 233 16.53 -0.15 4.41
CA GLN A 233 16.78 -1.47 3.82
C GLN A 233 17.65 -2.36 4.70
N GLY A 234 18.71 -1.82 5.30
CA GLY A 234 19.67 -2.55 6.10
C GLY A 234 19.27 -2.71 7.56
N ASP A 235 19.71 -3.78 8.19
CA ASP A 235 19.36 -4.11 9.58
C ASP A 235 19.89 -3.09 10.61
N ALA A 236 20.98 -2.39 10.34
CA ALA A 236 21.44 -1.29 11.19
C ALA A 236 20.59 -0.03 10.98
N ALA A 237 20.21 0.31 9.74
CA ALA A 237 19.30 1.41 9.48
C ALA A 237 17.97 1.21 10.21
N ILE A 238 17.37 0.01 10.09
CA ILE A 238 16.13 -0.34 10.81
C ILE A 238 16.30 -0.17 12.32
N ALA A 239 17.40 -0.68 12.90
CA ALA A 239 17.67 -0.54 14.33
C ALA A 239 17.74 0.92 14.77
N ARG A 240 18.46 1.77 14.01
CA ARG A 240 18.60 3.22 14.29
C ARG A 240 17.29 3.98 14.16
N VAL A 241 16.48 3.63 13.16
CA VAL A 241 15.12 4.19 13.00
C VAL A 241 14.27 3.85 14.23
N LEU A 242 14.34 2.61 14.72
CA LEU A 242 13.62 2.22 15.94
C LEU A 242 14.13 2.96 17.17
N ASP A 243 15.46 3.18 17.31
CA ASP A 243 16.02 4.00 18.38
C ASP A 243 15.46 5.43 18.37
N ILE A 244 15.30 6.02 17.17
CA ILE A 244 14.66 7.32 17.01
C ILE A 244 13.18 7.26 17.42
N TYR A 245 12.43 6.26 16.96
CA TYR A 245 11.00 6.10 17.24
C TYR A 245 10.73 5.83 18.73
N GLU A 246 11.67 5.20 19.47
CA GLU A 246 11.57 5.04 20.92
C GLU A 246 11.59 6.37 21.68
N THR A 247 12.08 7.45 21.05
CA THR A 247 12.04 8.81 21.65
C THR A 247 10.75 9.58 21.35
N CYS A 248 9.87 9.06 20.47
CA CYS A 248 8.63 9.69 20.06
C CYS A 248 7.49 9.49 21.06
N CYS A 249 6.40 10.22 20.88
CA CYS A 249 5.20 10.16 21.71
C CYS A 249 4.56 8.77 21.69
N ARG A 250 4.30 8.21 22.87
CA ARG A 250 3.67 6.89 23.04
C ARG A 250 2.42 6.99 23.90
N ASP A 251 1.46 6.13 23.60
CA ASP A 251 0.26 5.96 24.41
C ASP A 251 0.52 5.16 25.70
N GLU A 252 -0.50 4.95 26.51
CA GLU A 252 -0.42 4.20 27.78
C GLU A 252 -0.01 2.73 27.58
N SER A 253 -0.19 2.17 26.39
CA SER A 253 0.29 0.81 26.04
C SER A 253 1.74 0.76 25.57
N GLY A 254 2.39 1.92 25.45
CA GLY A 254 3.76 2.06 24.95
C GLY A 254 3.87 2.12 23.43
N ARG A 255 2.75 2.20 22.70
CA ARG A 255 2.73 2.26 21.24
C ARG A 255 2.81 3.71 20.73
N LEU A 256 3.40 3.88 19.55
CA LEU A 256 3.55 5.18 18.88
C LEU A 256 2.19 5.81 18.58
N VAL A 257 1.95 7.01 19.11
CA VAL A 257 0.70 7.76 18.90
C VAL A 257 0.54 8.15 17.43
N ASN A 258 1.62 8.65 16.81
CA ASN A 258 1.58 9.15 15.44
C ASN A 258 1.83 8.06 14.38
N ARG A 259 1.90 6.77 14.79
CA ARG A 259 1.98 5.61 13.89
C ARG A 259 3.07 5.76 12.84
N HIS A 260 4.30 6.07 13.29
CA HIS A 260 5.45 6.13 12.41
C HIS A 260 5.66 4.81 11.67
N ALA A 261 6.21 4.88 10.46
CA ALA A 261 6.38 3.72 9.60
C ALA A 261 7.84 3.55 9.16
N ILE A 262 8.22 2.31 8.88
CA ILE A 262 9.45 1.98 8.17
C ILE A 262 9.04 1.39 6.82
N THR A 263 9.61 1.91 5.75
CA THR A 263 9.38 1.44 4.39
C THR A 263 10.52 0.56 3.91
N ASP A 264 10.25 -0.32 2.96
CA ASP A 264 11.17 -1.25 2.33
C ASP A 264 11.47 -2.51 3.19
N LEU A 265 12.28 -2.42 4.23
CA LEU A 265 12.54 -3.52 5.17
C LEU A 265 13.11 -4.79 4.50
N GLU A 266 14.03 -4.63 3.53
CA GLU A 266 14.55 -5.77 2.76
C GLU A 266 15.30 -6.78 3.63
N PHE A 267 16.20 -6.30 4.50
CA PHE A 267 17.04 -7.14 5.36
C PHE A 267 16.93 -6.69 6.82
N SER A 268 16.31 -7.50 7.66
CA SER A 268 15.93 -7.10 9.00
C SER A 268 16.33 -8.14 10.05
N ASP A 269 16.89 -7.66 11.19
CA ASP A 269 17.20 -8.48 12.35
C ASP A 269 15.89 -8.88 13.06
N PRO A 270 15.67 -10.17 13.37
CA PRO A 270 14.50 -10.64 14.10
C PRO A 270 14.22 -9.93 15.43
N ALA A 271 15.27 -9.52 16.17
CA ALA A 271 15.12 -8.82 17.44
C ALA A 271 14.55 -7.40 17.25
N ASP A 272 14.95 -6.71 16.17
CA ASP A 272 14.40 -5.40 15.85
C ASP A 272 12.95 -5.48 15.39
N LEU A 273 12.57 -6.55 14.71
CA LEU A 273 11.16 -6.79 14.35
C LEU A 273 10.26 -7.00 15.59
N GLU A 274 10.80 -7.62 16.66
CA GLU A 274 10.10 -7.70 17.96
C GLU A 274 9.92 -6.32 18.60
N ARG A 275 10.98 -5.48 18.59
CA ARG A 275 10.89 -4.08 19.04
C ARG A 275 9.86 -3.29 18.25
N MET A 276 9.89 -3.46 16.92
CA MET A 276 8.95 -2.81 15.99
C MET A 276 7.49 -3.14 16.33
N GLY A 277 7.20 -4.42 16.61
CA GLY A 277 5.89 -4.87 17.03
C GLY A 277 5.46 -4.28 18.38
N GLN A 278 6.38 -4.20 19.36
CA GLN A 278 6.12 -3.58 20.67
C GLN A 278 5.81 -2.09 20.56
N LEU A 279 6.57 -1.37 19.75
CA LEU A 279 6.33 0.05 19.47
C LEU A 279 5.07 0.30 18.64
N GLY A 280 4.58 -0.70 17.92
CA GLY A 280 3.49 -0.53 16.97
C GLY A 280 3.87 0.32 15.75
N ALA A 281 5.17 0.39 15.44
CA ALA A 281 5.64 0.99 14.19
C ALA A 281 5.15 0.17 13.00
N ILE A 282 4.73 0.85 11.93
CA ILE A 282 4.13 0.20 10.76
C ILE A 282 5.23 -0.29 9.82
N ALA A 283 5.12 -1.52 9.33
CA ALA A 283 5.91 -2.00 8.21
C ALA A 283 5.15 -1.73 6.90
N GLU A 284 5.72 -0.90 6.04
CA GLU A 284 5.26 -0.66 4.69
C GLU A 284 6.11 -1.51 3.75
N ILE A 285 5.66 -2.75 3.51
CA ILE A 285 6.40 -3.75 2.74
C ILE A 285 6.03 -3.69 1.26
N TYR A 286 6.98 -4.09 0.40
CA TYR A 286 6.77 -4.26 -1.04
C TYR A 286 6.64 -5.76 -1.35
N PRO A 287 5.43 -6.32 -1.32
CA PRO A 287 5.26 -7.77 -1.44
C PRO A 287 5.60 -8.33 -2.82
N GLN A 288 5.64 -7.47 -3.84
CA GLN A 288 5.95 -7.84 -5.24
C GLN A 288 7.43 -7.60 -5.61
N ILE A 289 8.28 -7.15 -4.67
CA ILE A 289 9.68 -6.78 -4.95
C ILE A 289 10.49 -7.92 -5.61
N GLN A 290 10.07 -9.17 -5.46
CA GLN A 290 10.70 -10.30 -6.12
C GLN A 290 10.50 -10.28 -7.64
N SER A 291 9.46 -9.60 -8.16
CA SER A 291 9.18 -9.56 -9.60
C SER A 291 10.14 -8.69 -10.41
N ILE A 292 10.89 -7.79 -9.77
CA ILE A 292 11.87 -6.93 -10.46
C ILE A 292 13.25 -7.58 -10.67
N ALA A 293 13.50 -8.76 -10.12
CA ALA A 293 14.80 -9.40 -10.17
C ALA A 293 14.69 -10.85 -10.61
N ARG A 294 15.70 -11.32 -11.36
CA ARG A 294 15.87 -12.74 -11.61
C ARG A 294 16.39 -13.43 -10.35
N ARG A 295 15.89 -14.64 -10.07
CA ARG A 295 16.30 -15.44 -8.93
C ARG A 295 17.81 -15.56 -8.79
N GLU A 296 18.49 -16.00 -9.88
CA GLU A 296 19.93 -16.21 -9.85
C GLU A 296 20.71 -14.93 -9.52
N GLU A 297 20.27 -13.80 -10.06
CA GLU A 297 20.87 -12.48 -9.82
C GLU A 297 20.69 -12.04 -8.36
N LYS A 298 19.49 -12.20 -7.81
CA LYS A 298 19.19 -11.86 -6.40
C LYS A 298 19.96 -12.78 -5.44
N LEU A 299 20.00 -14.08 -5.68
CA LEU A 299 20.75 -15.02 -4.86
C LEU A 299 22.25 -14.77 -4.92
N ARG A 300 22.79 -14.43 -6.10
CA ARG A 300 24.19 -14.03 -6.24
C ARG A 300 24.48 -12.77 -5.45
N MET A 301 23.65 -11.74 -5.58
CA MET A 301 23.77 -10.50 -4.82
C MET A 301 23.78 -10.76 -3.31
N ILE A 302 22.81 -11.53 -2.79
CA ILE A 302 22.75 -11.90 -1.38
C ILE A 302 24.02 -12.64 -0.92
N ARG A 303 24.47 -13.61 -1.70
CA ARG A 303 25.70 -14.38 -1.39
C ARG A 303 26.93 -13.49 -1.31
N GLU A 304 27.09 -12.60 -2.29
CA GLU A 304 28.25 -11.72 -2.41
C GLU A 304 28.23 -10.59 -1.38
N LYS A 305 27.06 -10.00 -1.11
CA LYS A 305 26.96 -8.80 -0.27
C LYS A 305 26.74 -9.12 1.21
N ILE A 306 25.88 -10.11 1.51
CA ILE A 306 25.43 -10.41 2.87
C ILE A 306 25.96 -11.76 3.35
N GLY A 307 26.14 -12.73 2.45
CA GLY A 307 26.36 -14.13 2.76
C GLY A 307 25.04 -14.89 2.99
N MET A 308 25.00 -16.16 2.55
CA MET A 308 23.76 -16.97 2.56
C MET A 308 23.22 -17.25 3.96
N GLU A 309 24.09 -17.31 4.98
CA GLU A 309 23.67 -17.53 6.37
C GLU A 309 22.80 -16.38 6.85
N ARG A 310 23.24 -15.13 6.65
CA ARG A 310 22.45 -13.93 6.97
C ARG A 310 21.27 -13.74 6.00
N GLY A 311 21.43 -14.12 4.74
CA GLY A 311 20.42 -14.01 3.69
C GLY A 311 19.08 -14.68 4.01
N ARG A 312 19.01 -15.59 5.00
CA ARG A 312 17.77 -16.16 5.51
C ARG A 312 16.81 -15.13 6.12
N TYR A 313 17.30 -13.96 6.48
CA TYR A 313 16.51 -12.86 7.02
C TYR A 313 16.06 -11.84 5.95
N TYR A 314 16.35 -12.11 4.70
CA TYR A 314 15.90 -11.28 3.58
C TYR A 314 14.37 -11.41 3.43
N TRP A 315 13.66 -10.26 3.34
CA TRP A 315 12.20 -10.17 3.32
C TRP A 315 11.54 -10.99 4.44
N ASN A 316 11.91 -10.71 5.67
CA ASN A 316 11.50 -11.48 6.86
C ASN A 316 10.05 -11.18 7.30
N ARG A 317 9.11 -11.28 6.37
CA ARG A 317 7.69 -10.88 6.53
C ARG A 317 6.98 -11.73 7.59
N ARG A 318 7.29 -13.03 7.67
CA ARG A 318 6.71 -13.93 8.70
C ARG A 318 7.06 -13.45 10.10
N LYS A 319 8.32 -13.11 10.35
CA LYS A 319 8.74 -12.61 11.65
C LYS A 319 8.08 -11.28 12.01
N MET A 320 7.87 -10.39 11.02
CA MET A 320 7.09 -9.16 11.23
C MET A 320 5.67 -9.48 11.73
N ALA A 321 4.96 -10.37 11.03
CA ALA A 321 3.60 -10.78 11.39
C ALA A 321 3.56 -11.47 12.76
N ASP A 322 4.46 -12.42 13.05
CA ASP A 322 4.54 -13.14 14.32
C ASP A 322 4.89 -12.22 15.50
N SER A 323 5.59 -11.13 15.24
CA SER A 323 5.92 -10.12 16.24
C SER A 323 4.82 -9.07 16.46
N GLY A 324 3.69 -9.18 15.75
CA GLY A 324 2.57 -8.25 15.84
C GLY A 324 2.84 -6.87 15.23
N VAL A 325 3.80 -6.78 14.31
CA VAL A 325 4.05 -5.55 13.53
C VAL A 325 2.83 -5.26 12.66
N PRO A 326 2.26 -4.06 12.70
CA PRO A 326 1.21 -3.66 11.78
C PRO A 326 1.76 -3.66 10.35
N LEU A 327 1.26 -4.58 9.50
CA LEU A 327 1.68 -4.69 8.10
C LEU A 327 0.78 -3.85 7.20
N SER A 328 1.37 -3.18 6.24
CA SER A 328 0.70 -2.56 5.09
C SER A 328 1.55 -2.76 3.83
N CYS A 329 0.91 -2.70 2.67
CA CYS A 329 1.56 -3.01 1.39
C CYS A 329 1.64 -1.79 0.50
N GLY A 330 2.78 -1.61 -0.17
CA GLY A 330 3.00 -0.63 -1.23
C GLY A 330 3.58 -1.27 -2.48
N THR A 331 3.41 -0.61 -3.60
CA THR A 331 4.00 -1.05 -4.89
C THR A 331 5.35 -0.41 -5.16
N ASP A 332 5.65 0.72 -4.52
CA ASP A 332 6.79 1.57 -4.89
C ASP A 332 6.73 2.02 -6.36
N LEU A 333 5.49 2.21 -6.85
CA LEU A 333 5.22 2.65 -8.22
C LEU A 333 5.98 3.96 -8.54
N PRO A 334 6.75 4.06 -9.65
CA PRO A 334 6.67 3.23 -10.85
C PRO A 334 7.49 1.94 -10.85
N LEU A 335 8.19 1.60 -9.78
CA LEU A 335 9.04 0.42 -9.72
C LEU A 335 8.27 -0.89 -9.94
N LEU A 336 7.09 -1.02 -9.32
CA LEU A 336 6.21 -2.19 -9.42
C LEU A 336 4.80 -1.76 -9.83
N ILE A 337 4.33 -2.22 -10.98
CA ILE A 337 3.01 -1.91 -11.53
C ILE A 337 2.14 -3.14 -11.77
N ASP A 338 2.53 -4.29 -11.23
CA ASP A 338 1.81 -5.56 -11.38
C ASP A 338 0.49 -5.57 -10.61
N ASP A 339 -0.40 -6.48 -10.99
CA ASP A 339 -1.68 -6.67 -10.30
C ASP A 339 -1.47 -7.17 -8.86
N ILE A 340 -2.38 -6.79 -7.96
CA ILE A 340 -2.29 -7.18 -6.54
C ILE A 340 -2.16 -8.70 -6.33
N PRO A 341 -2.83 -9.59 -7.11
CA PRO A 341 -2.61 -11.03 -7.02
C PRO A 341 -1.18 -11.51 -7.25
N GLU A 342 -0.33 -10.76 -7.99
CA GLU A 342 1.10 -11.05 -8.11
C GLU A 342 1.79 -11.02 -6.74
N SER A 343 1.32 -10.20 -5.81
CA SER A 343 1.83 -10.18 -4.44
C SER A 343 1.65 -11.51 -3.70
N VAL A 344 0.61 -12.29 -4.03
CA VAL A 344 0.39 -13.64 -3.48
C VAL A 344 1.45 -14.59 -4.04
N TYR A 345 1.74 -14.53 -5.33
CA TYR A 345 2.81 -15.32 -5.94
C TYR A 345 4.16 -15.04 -5.26
N CYS A 346 4.51 -13.78 -5.05
CA CYS A 346 5.77 -13.38 -4.43
C CYS A 346 5.81 -13.60 -2.92
N ALA A 347 4.84 -13.09 -2.15
CA ALA A 347 4.94 -13.02 -0.70
C ALA A 347 4.32 -14.24 0.03
N VAL A 348 3.43 -14.98 -0.61
CA VAL A 348 2.85 -16.24 -0.08
C VAL A 348 3.55 -17.44 -0.70
N GLY A 349 3.76 -17.46 -2.01
CA GLY A 349 4.53 -18.51 -2.70
C GLY A 349 6.03 -18.43 -2.47
N GLY A 350 6.57 -17.22 -2.28
CA GLY A 350 8.00 -16.97 -2.18
C GLY A 350 8.72 -17.10 -3.52
N TYR A 351 8.00 -16.96 -4.64
CA TYR A 351 8.49 -17.25 -5.96
C TYR A 351 9.09 -16.03 -6.65
N PHE A 352 10.08 -16.28 -7.52
CA PHE A 352 10.56 -15.33 -8.52
C PHE A 352 9.81 -15.52 -9.85
N PRO A 353 9.82 -14.52 -10.76
CA PRO A 353 9.02 -14.60 -11.99
C PRO A 353 9.25 -15.81 -12.87
N GLU A 354 10.47 -16.37 -12.86
CA GLU A 354 10.89 -17.46 -13.74
C GLU A 354 10.64 -18.87 -13.20
N ASP A 355 10.34 -19.03 -11.91
CA ASP A 355 10.18 -20.36 -11.32
C ASP A 355 9.20 -20.38 -10.11
N ASN A 356 8.77 -21.59 -9.71
CA ASN A 356 7.94 -21.81 -8.54
C ASN A 356 8.74 -22.46 -7.39
N GLU A 357 10.04 -22.16 -7.29
CA GLU A 357 10.84 -22.59 -6.16
C GLU A 357 10.84 -21.52 -5.07
N PRO A 358 10.35 -21.80 -3.85
CA PRO A 358 10.28 -20.83 -2.79
C PRO A 358 11.66 -20.32 -2.33
N PHE A 359 11.82 -19.01 -2.25
CA PHE A 359 12.95 -18.38 -1.59
C PHE A 359 12.59 -18.04 -0.14
N ASN A 360 13.44 -18.46 0.81
CA ASN A 360 13.19 -18.23 2.24
C ASN A 360 11.77 -18.63 2.67
N ARG A 361 11.40 -19.90 2.45
CA ARG A 361 10.05 -20.44 2.76
C ARG A 361 9.54 -20.05 4.16
N GLN A 362 10.44 -19.93 5.14
CA GLN A 362 10.13 -19.55 6.51
C GLN A 362 9.69 -18.07 6.66
N ASN A 363 9.87 -17.24 5.63
CA ASN A 363 9.54 -15.80 5.67
C ASN A 363 8.19 -15.46 5.03
N MET A 364 7.42 -16.45 4.56
CA MET A 364 6.19 -16.24 3.82
C MET A 364 5.03 -15.84 4.73
N LEU A 365 4.13 -15.04 4.18
CA LEU A 365 2.82 -14.74 4.75
C LEU A 365 1.78 -15.77 4.30
N THR A 366 0.65 -15.80 4.99
CA THR A 366 -0.58 -16.41 4.46
C THR A 366 -1.30 -15.44 3.52
N ALA A 367 -2.17 -15.95 2.65
CA ALA A 367 -2.99 -15.11 1.78
C ALA A 367 -3.89 -14.16 2.59
N GLU A 368 -4.44 -14.61 3.72
CA GLU A 368 -5.28 -13.77 4.59
C GLU A 368 -4.49 -12.63 5.24
N GLU A 369 -3.26 -12.88 5.69
CA GLU A 369 -2.39 -11.84 6.27
C GLU A 369 -2.02 -10.80 5.20
N LEU A 370 -1.65 -11.26 4.01
CA LEU A 370 -1.28 -10.38 2.91
C LEU A 370 -2.48 -9.54 2.43
N MET A 371 -3.65 -10.16 2.22
CA MET A 371 -4.86 -9.44 1.82
C MET A 371 -5.32 -8.47 2.92
N THR A 372 -5.12 -8.82 4.19
CA THR A 372 -5.36 -7.90 5.32
C THR A 372 -4.41 -6.71 5.28
N ALA A 373 -3.13 -6.92 4.93
CA ALA A 373 -2.15 -5.83 4.81
C ALA A 373 -2.50 -4.87 3.66
N TRP A 374 -2.96 -5.38 2.52
CA TRP A 374 -3.46 -4.57 1.39
C TRP A 374 -4.74 -3.79 1.68
N THR A 375 -5.53 -4.17 2.66
CA THR A 375 -6.85 -3.59 2.97
C THR A 375 -6.87 -2.87 4.33
N ARG A 376 -7.18 -3.59 5.41
CA ARG A 376 -7.23 -3.03 6.77
C ARG A 376 -5.89 -2.45 7.22
N GLY A 377 -4.78 -3.10 6.89
CA GLY A 377 -3.43 -2.63 7.20
C GLY A 377 -3.14 -1.30 6.49
N GLY A 378 -3.47 -1.21 5.20
CA GLY A 378 -3.36 0.04 4.46
C GLY A 378 -4.24 1.15 5.02
N ALA A 379 -5.51 0.85 5.34
CA ALA A 379 -6.40 1.83 5.97
C ALA A 379 -5.88 2.31 7.34
N TYR A 380 -5.32 1.41 8.15
CA TYR A 380 -4.64 1.75 9.40
C TYR A 380 -3.41 2.64 9.17
N ALA A 381 -2.63 2.32 8.14
CA ALA A 381 -1.51 3.13 7.72
C ALA A 381 -1.94 4.53 7.24
N LEU A 382 -3.12 4.72 6.68
CA LEU A 382 -3.68 6.02 6.31
C LEU A 382 -4.39 6.74 7.47
N MET A 383 -4.47 6.16 8.68
CA MET A 383 -5.31 6.64 9.80
C MET A 383 -6.80 6.75 9.43
N ARG A 384 -7.29 5.84 8.59
CA ARG A 384 -8.65 5.84 8.05
C ARG A 384 -9.41 4.53 8.29
N GLU A 385 -8.95 3.69 9.21
CA GLU A 385 -9.56 2.39 9.53
C GLU A 385 -11.01 2.49 10.03
N ASN A 386 -11.43 3.65 10.51
CA ASN A 386 -12.83 3.89 10.89
C ASN A 386 -13.75 4.07 9.68
N GLU A 387 -13.19 4.34 8.51
CA GLU A 387 -13.92 4.63 7.27
C GLU A 387 -13.69 3.57 6.19
N LEU A 388 -12.48 2.96 6.13
CA LEU A 388 -11.98 2.13 5.04
C LEU A 388 -11.42 0.80 5.54
N GLY A 389 -11.04 -0.06 4.61
CA GLY A 389 -10.19 -1.24 4.82
C GLY A 389 -10.89 -2.49 5.35
N THR A 390 -12.17 -2.42 5.70
CA THR A 390 -12.98 -3.59 6.04
C THR A 390 -14.38 -3.47 5.46
N LEU A 391 -15.03 -4.62 5.17
CA LEU A 391 -16.44 -4.64 4.79
C LEU A 391 -17.29 -4.71 6.07
N GLU A 392 -17.65 -3.55 6.60
CA GLU A 392 -18.49 -3.40 7.80
C GLU A 392 -19.55 -2.33 7.59
N ASN A 393 -20.71 -2.53 8.22
CA ASN A 393 -21.83 -1.60 8.11
C ASN A 393 -21.42 -0.16 8.48
N GLY A 394 -21.79 0.79 7.63
CA GLY A 394 -21.53 2.22 7.79
C GLY A 394 -20.19 2.69 7.24
N LYS A 395 -19.25 1.81 6.93
CA LYS A 395 -18.00 2.19 6.24
C LYS A 395 -18.24 2.57 4.79
N ARG A 396 -17.26 3.23 4.19
CA ARG A 396 -17.27 3.59 2.78
C ARG A 396 -17.29 2.33 1.93
N ALA A 397 -18.06 2.34 0.86
CA ALA A 397 -18.14 1.24 -0.09
C ALA A 397 -17.00 1.32 -1.11
N ASP A 398 -15.75 1.20 -0.60
CA ASP A 398 -14.55 1.01 -1.38
C ASP A 398 -14.30 -0.51 -1.45
N ILE A 399 -14.49 -1.09 -2.64
CA ILE A 399 -14.57 -2.55 -2.83
C ILE A 399 -13.78 -2.95 -4.07
N ALA A 400 -13.02 -4.04 -3.98
CA ALA A 400 -12.39 -4.71 -5.11
C ALA A 400 -12.94 -6.13 -5.25
N VAL A 401 -13.20 -6.54 -6.49
CA VAL A 401 -13.59 -7.92 -6.83
C VAL A 401 -12.52 -8.52 -7.73
N LEU A 402 -11.97 -9.66 -7.33
CA LEU A 402 -11.00 -10.41 -8.13
C LEU A 402 -11.70 -11.45 -9.01
N SER A 403 -11.06 -11.86 -10.11
CA SER A 403 -11.60 -12.80 -11.10
C SER A 403 -11.79 -14.23 -10.59
N GLY A 404 -11.29 -14.56 -9.39
CA GLY A 404 -11.44 -15.86 -8.75
C GLY A 404 -11.21 -15.80 -7.24
N ASN A 405 -11.21 -16.95 -6.58
CA ASN A 405 -11.00 -17.06 -5.14
C ASN A 405 -9.51 -17.05 -4.79
N ILE A 406 -9.00 -15.90 -4.34
CA ILE A 406 -7.57 -15.70 -4.01
C ILE A 406 -7.09 -16.57 -2.84
N PHE A 407 -7.99 -17.06 -1.97
CA PHE A 407 -7.66 -17.86 -0.79
C PHE A 407 -7.55 -19.36 -1.07
N THR A 408 -8.17 -19.83 -2.16
CA THR A 408 -8.13 -21.24 -2.57
C THR A 408 -7.31 -21.47 -3.85
N THR A 409 -7.01 -20.41 -4.60
CA THR A 409 -6.10 -20.47 -5.76
C THR A 409 -4.69 -20.76 -5.25
N PRO A 410 -3.98 -21.77 -5.77
CA PRO A 410 -2.58 -21.99 -5.46
C PRO A 410 -1.73 -20.76 -5.73
N ALA A 411 -0.72 -20.50 -4.89
CA ALA A 411 0.09 -19.28 -5.00
C ALA A 411 0.77 -19.14 -6.39
N GLU A 412 1.18 -20.28 -6.99
CA GLU A 412 1.76 -20.35 -8.33
C GLU A 412 0.79 -19.90 -9.44
N ASP A 413 -0.51 -20.04 -9.23
CA ASP A 413 -1.56 -19.67 -10.19
C ASP A 413 -2.14 -18.28 -9.93
N ALA A 414 -1.79 -17.64 -8.80
CA ALA A 414 -2.37 -16.36 -8.38
C ALA A 414 -2.16 -15.24 -9.41
N ARG A 415 -1.07 -15.29 -10.18
CA ARG A 415 -0.80 -14.34 -11.30
C ARG A 415 -1.86 -14.37 -12.40
N GLY A 416 -2.65 -15.45 -12.49
CA GLY A 416 -3.78 -15.54 -13.43
C GLY A 416 -5.01 -14.74 -13.00
N LEU A 417 -5.05 -14.26 -11.75
CA LEU A 417 -6.14 -13.45 -11.23
C LEU A 417 -5.92 -11.97 -11.51
N SER A 418 -7.02 -11.23 -11.66
CA SER A 418 -7.00 -9.77 -11.83
C SER A 418 -8.25 -9.16 -11.20
N ALA A 419 -8.25 -7.86 -10.95
CA ALA A 419 -9.48 -7.17 -10.58
C ALA A 419 -10.46 -7.16 -11.76
N VAL A 420 -11.74 -7.38 -11.47
CA VAL A 420 -12.83 -7.38 -12.46
C VAL A 420 -13.90 -6.33 -12.18
N LEU A 421 -13.93 -5.82 -10.95
CA LEU A 421 -14.84 -4.75 -10.53
C LEU A 421 -14.16 -3.95 -9.41
N THR A 422 -14.26 -2.63 -9.47
CA THR A 422 -13.81 -1.74 -8.41
C THR A 422 -14.86 -0.68 -8.14
N LEU A 423 -15.21 -0.52 -6.87
CA LEU A 423 -16.06 0.56 -6.41
C LEU A 423 -15.28 1.49 -5.49
N VAL A 424 -15.49 2.78 -5.66
CA VAL A 424 -14.97 3.83 -4.76
C VAL A 424 -16.16 4.69 -4.34
N ASP A 425 -16.38 4.78 -3.02
CA ASP A 425 -17.53 5.48 -2.46
C ASP A 425 -18.87 5.01 -3.04
N GLY A 426 -18.98 3.67 -3.30
CA GLY A 426 -20.15 3.04 -3.90
C GLY A 426 -20.31 3.25 -5.41
N ARG A 427 -19.46 4.07 -6.04
CA ARG A 427 -19.46 4.28 -7.49
C ARG A 427 -18.60 3.24 -8.17
N MET A 428 -19.13 2.63 -9.22
CA MET A 428 -18.38 1.67 -10.06
C MET A 428 -17.37 2.44 -10.93
N VAL A 429 -16.09 2.42 -10.54
CA VAL A 429 -14.99 3.13 -11.22
C VAL A 429 -14.25 2.25 -12.22
N TYR A 430 -14.39 0.94 -12.09
CA TYR A 430 -13.86 -0.05 -13.04
C TYR A 430 -14.78 -1.27 -13.11
N ARG A 431 -15.04 -1.77 -14.32
CA ARG A 431 -15.75 -3.02 -14.59
C ARG A 431 -15.20 -3.67 -15.87
N LYS A 432 -14.76 -4.90 -15.76
CA LYS A 432 -14.29 -5.68 -16.90
C LYS A 432 -15.47 -6.10 -17.80
N GLU A 433 -15.30 -6.09 -19.12
CA GLU A 433 -16.38 -6.35 -20.09
C GLU A 433 -17.11 -7.68 -19.88
N GLU A 434 -16.42 -8.70 -19.39
CA GLU A 434 -16.99 -10.02 -19.09
C GLU A 434 -18.15 -9.96 -18.07
N LEU A 435 -18.05 -9.11 -17.06
CA LEU A 435 -19.14 -8.87 -16.11
C LEU A 435 -20.26 -8.01 -16.69
N ALA A 436 -19.96 -7.14 -17.66
CA ALA A 436 -20.95 -6.32 -18.34
C ALA A 436 -21.85 -7.15 -19.29
N SER A 437 -21.32 -8.21 -19.90
CA SER A 437 -22.06 -9.10 -20.79
C SER A 437 -22.97 -10.08 -20.06
N ALA A 438 -22.56 -10.56 -18.87
CA ALA A 438 -23.36 -11.45 -18.04
C ALA A 438 -24.66 -10.78 -17.55
N ALA A 439 -24.60 -9.49 -17.18
CA ALA A 439 -25.77 -8.72 -16.77
C ALA A 439 -26.78 -8.50 -17.91
N ARG A 440 -26.31 -8.33 -19.16
CA ARG A 440 -27.20 -8.18 -20.35
C ARG A 440 -27.90 -9.49 -20.74
N ASN A 441 -27.24 -10.64 -20.53
CA ASN A 441 -27.81 -11.94 -20.85
C ASN A 441 -28.84 -12.44 -19.83
N ALA A 442 -28.81 -11.92 -18.59
CA ALA A 442 -29.82 -12.22 -17.57
C ALA A 442 -31.16 -11.53 -17.83
N PHE A 443 -31.22 -10.56 -18.72
CA PHE A 443 -32.42 -9.81 -19.11
C PHE A 443 -32.84 -10.03 -20.58
N ALA A 444 -32.24 -11.00 -21.29
CA ALA A 444 -32.73 -11.39 -22.60
C ALA A 444 -33.94 -12.32 -22.42
N PRO A 445 -35.11 -12.02 -23.06
CA PRO A 445 -36.36 -12.76 -22.87
C PRO A 445 -36.31 -14.18 -23.40
#